data_a284b71284765a6357fc3112b3fd753d
#
_entry.id   a284b71284765a6357fc3112b3fd753d
#
_cell.length_a   1.000
_cell.length_b   1.000
_cell.length_c   1.000
_cell.angle_alpha   90.00
_cell.angle_beta   90.00
_cell.angle_gamma   90.00
#
_symmetry.space_group_name_H-M   'P 1'
#
loop_
_entity.id
_entity.type
_entity.pdbx_description
1 polymer ?
#
loop_
_entity_poly.entity_id
_entity_poly.type
_entity_poly.pdbx_seq_one_letter_code
_entity_poly.pdbx_strand_id
1 'polypeptide(L)'
;IGHGAWAERALVPVLPTAEEFPYAIRTVSETMESNGSTSQASICASTLSLMAAGVPIKAPVAGISCGLVTGDTDDDYIVLTDIQGLEDFFGDMDFKVGGTHKGITSIQMDIKIHGLTRPIIEEAIAKTREARIYILDEVMAPVISEPRKTVSQYAPKIVQISIDPQKIGDVVGKQGKVINLSLIHI
;
A
#
# COMPACT_ATOMS: atom_id res chain seq x y z
N ILE A 1 8.17 10.79 -9.27
CA ILE A 1 8.63 9.40 -9.47
C ILE A 1 8.95 8.76 -8.10
N GLY A 2 9.69 9.42 -7.19
CA GLY A 2 10.07 8.86 -5.88
C GLY A 2 8.90 8.47 -4.98
N HIS A 3 7.89 9.30 -4.88
CA HIS A 3 6.69 9.05 -4.06
C HIS A 3 5.93 7.79 -4.49
N GLY A 4 5.73 7.60 -5.80
CA GLY A 4 5.07 6.41 -6.33
C GLY A 4 5.86 5.14 -6.08
N ALA A 5 7.18 5.16 -6.29
CA ALA A 5 8.05 4.02 -6.04
C ALA A 5 8.12 3.62 -4.55
N TRP A 6 8.00 4.59 -3.63
CA TRP A 6 7.93 4.29 -2.21
C TRP A 6 6.58 3.67 -1.83
N ALA A 7 5.47 4.20 -2.36
CA ALA A 7 4.14 3.64 -2.16
C ALA A 7 4.04 2.19 -2.69
N GLU A 8 4.59 1.94 -3.88
CA GLU A 8 4.70 0.59 -4.43
C GLU A 8 5.45 -0.36 -3.49
N ARG A 9 6.64 0.04 -3.03
CA ARG A 9 7.44 -0.76 -2.09
C ARG A 9 6.71 -1.06 -0.78
N ALA A 10 5.89 -0.13 -0.29
CA ALA A 10 5.11 -0.35 0.92
C ALA A 10 4.02 -1.42 0.73
N LEU A 11 3.47 -1.55 -0.48
CA LEU A 11 2.36 -2.46 -0.80
C LEU A 11 2.81 -3.85 -1.29
N VAL A 12 3.94 -3.93 -1.99
CA VAL A 12 4.44 -5.20 -2.58
C VAL A 12 4.43 -6.37 -1.60
N PRO A 13 4.85 -6.25 -0.32
CA PRO A 13 4.86 -7.38 0.61
C PRO A 13 3.48 -7.98 0.93
N VAL A 14 2.42 -7.23 0.71
CA VAL A 14 1.04 -7.67 1.00
C VAL A 14 0.25 -8.07 -0.25
N LEU A 15 0.80 -7.87 -1.44
CA LEU A 15 0.13 -8.27 -2.66
C LEU A 15 0.03 -9.79 -2.78
N PRO A 16 -1.04 -10.32 -3.40
CA PRO A 16 -1.14 -11.72 -3.76
C PRO A 16 -0.12 -12.10 -4.82
N THR A 17 0.17 -13.37 -4.94
CA THR A 17 0.98 -13.91 -6.04
C THR A 17 0.19 -13.90 -7.36
N ALA A 18 0.87 -14.04 -8.48
CA ALA A 18 0.21 -14.15 -9.79
C ALA A 18 -0.65 -15.44 -9.91
N GLU A 19 -0.37 -16.46 -9.10
CA GLU A 19 -1.18 -17.68 -9.04
C GLU A 19 -2.48 -17.45 -8.26
N GLU A 20 -2.41 -16.66 -7.18
CA GLU A 20 -3.58 -16.33 -6.34
C GLU A 20 -4.49 -15.29 -7.02
N PHE A 21 -3.90 -14.36 -7.76
CA PHE A 21 -4.61 -13.27 -8.43
C PHE A 21 -3.96 -12.95 -9.78
N PRO A 22 -4.38 -13.64 -10.87
CA PRO A 22 -3.73 -13.57 -12.17
C PRO A 22 -4.09 -12.31 -12.98
N TYR A 23 -4.02 -11.14 -12.34
CA TYR A 23 -4.28 -9.85 -12.94
C TYR A 23 -3.08 -8.92 -12.81
N ALA A 24 -2.88 -8.08 -13.80
CA ALA A 24 -2.00 -6.92 -13.66
C ALA A 24 -2.66 -5.87 -12.77
N ILE A 25 -1.92 -5.38 -11.77
CA ILE A 25 -2.40 -4.39 -10.83
C ILE A 25 -1.74 -3.05 -11.16
N ARG A 26 -2.56 -2.03 -11.37
CA ARG A 26 -2.10 -0.65 -11.49
C ARG A 26 -2.93 0.22 -10.56
N THR A 27 -2.27 0.87 -9.60
CA THR A 27 -2.87 1.91 -8.77
C THR A 27 -2.43 3.29 -9.28
N VAL A 28 -3.36 4.22 -9.30
CA VAL A 28 -3.10 5.62 -9.67
C VAL A 28 -3.56 6.49 -8.51
N SER A 29 -2.68 7.33 -8.02
CA SER A 29 -2.97 8.31 -6.98
C SER A 29 -2.76 9.71 -7.56
N GLU A 30 -3.82 10.50 -7.57
CA GLU A 30 -3.80 11.90 -7.98
C GLU A 30 -4.03 12.77 -6.76
N THR A 31 -3.05 13.62 -6.44
CA THR A 31 -3.13 14.54 -5.31
C THR A 31 -3.69 15.87 -5.79
N MET A 32 -4.91 16.17 -5.40
CA MET A 32 -5.60 17.40 -5.80
C MET A 32 -5.19 18.59 -4.95
N GLU A 33 -4.92 18.36 -3.66
CA GLU A 33 -4.47 19.36 -2.70
C GLU A 33 -3.64 18.68 -1.61
N SER A 34 -2.65 19.37 -1.05
CA SER A 34 -1.75 18.80 -0.05
C SER A 34 -1.14 19.87 0.83
N ASN A 35 -0.94 19.53 2.10
CA ASN A 35 -0.07 20.25 3.04
C ASN A 35 0.99 19.31 3.65
N GLY A 36 1.55 18.42 2.85
CA GLY A 36 2.49 17.39 3.27
C GLY A 36 1.90 15.97 3.21
N SER A 37 2.71 14.98 3.48
CA SER A 37 2.34 13.54 3.64
C SER A 37 1.57 12.90 2.47
N THR A 38 1.76 13.36 1.24
CA THR A 38 1.04 12.88 0.04
C THR A 38 1.30 11.41 -0.27
N SER A 39 2.53 10.94 -0.08
CA SER A 39 2.89 9.54 -0.31
C SER A 39 2.20 8.61 0.69
N GLN A 40 2.08 9.03 1.94
CA GLN A 40 1.43 8.29 3.00
C GLN A 40 -0.07 8.16 2.74
N ALA A 41 -0.72 9.27 2.34
CA ALA A 41 -2.10 9.26 1.88
C ALA A 41 -2.29 8.33 0.67
N SER A 42 -1.34 8.33 -0.28
CA SER A 42 -1.37 7.44 -1.46
C SER A 42 -1.29 5.97 -1.08
N ILE A 43 -0.50 5.59 -0.05
CA ILE A 43 -0.45 4.21 0.46
C ILE A 43 -1.82 3.80 1.04
N CYS A 44 -2.40 4.63 1.90
CA CYS A 44 -3.70 4.36 2.51
C CYS A 44 -4.80 4.25 1.43
N ALA A 45 -4.87 5.20 0.51
CA ALA A 45 -5.85 5.21 -0.58
C ALA A 45 -5.67 4.01 -1.53
N SER A 46 -4.44 3.64 -1.86
CA SER A 46 -4.16 2.46 -2.69
C SER A 46 -4.57 1.17 -1.99
N THR A 47 -4.32 1.05 -0.68
CA THR A 47 -4.81 -0.07 0.13
C THR A 47 -6.32 -0.21 0.05
N LEU A 48 -7.06 0.89 0.32
CA LEU A 48 -8.53 0.89 0.25
C LEU A 48 -9.02 0.56 -1.16
N SER A 49 -8.37 1.10 -2.18
CA SER A 49 -8.70 0.86 -3.59
C SER A 49 -8.48 -0.61 -3.99
N LEU A 50 -7.37 -1.21 -3.59
CA LEU A 50 -7.08 -2.62 -3.84
C LEU A 50 -8.13 -3.52 -3.17
N MET A 51 -8.47 -3.25 -1.91
CA MET A 51 -9.49 -4.00 -1.18
C MET A 51 -10.86 -3.84 -1.83
N ALA A 52 -11.22 -2.62 -2.25
CA ALA A 52 -12.47 -2.35 -2.94
C ALA A 52 -12.55 -2.97 -4.34
N ALA A 53 -11.42 -3.13 -5.03
CA ALA A 53 -11.35 -3.83 -6.31
C ALA A 53 -11.41 -5.36 -6.19
N GLY A 54 -11.37 -5.90 -4.97
CA GLY A 54 -11.39 -7.35 -4.73
C GLY A 54 -10.02 -8.01 -4.88
N VAL A 55 -8.93 -7.24 -4.75
CA VAL A 55 -7.58 -7.80 -4.68
C VAL A 55 -7.37 -8.41 -3.30
N PRO A 56 -7.06 -9.71 -3.18
CA PRO A 56 -6.91 -10.38 -1.90
C PRO A 56 -5.54 -10.07 -1.27
N ILE A 57 -5.35 -8.82 -0.85
CA ILE A 57 -4.14 -8.43 -0.14
C ILE A 57 -4.05 -9.14 1.20
N LYS A 58 -2.84 -9.50 1.63
CA LYS A 58 -2.58 -10.26 2.87
C LYS A 58 -2.91 -9.48 4.14
N ALA A 59 -2.79 -8.16 4.09
CA ALA A 59 -3.13 -7.24 5.18
C ALA A 59 -3.23 -5.80 4.65
N PRO A 60 -4.05 -4.94 5.26
CA PRO A 60 -4.05 -3.52 4.95
C PRO A 60 -2.74 -2.85 5.38
N VAL A 61 -2.32 -1.87 4.60
CA VAL A 61 -1.12 -1.05 4.84
C VAL A 61 -1.53 0.40 5.00
N ALA A 62 -1.06 1.04 6.06
CA ALA A 62 -1.15 2.48 6.23
C ALA A 62 0.24 3.13 6.18
N GLY A 63 0.28 4.37 5.73
CA GLY A 63 1.47 5.21 5.73
C GLY A 63 1.31 6.36 6.69
N ILE A 64 2.41 6.74 7.36
CA ILE A 64 2.52 7.89 8.26
C ILE A 64 3.92 8.48 8.16
N SER A 65 4.05 9.77 8.41
CA SER A 65 5.36 10.43 8.58
C SER A 65 5.54 10.93 10.01
N CYS A 66 6.77 11.08 10.41
CA CYS A 66 7.14 11.90 11.54
C CYS A 66 8.32 12.81 11.19
N GLY A 67 8.40 13.93 11.86
CA GLY A 67 9.47 14.91 11.74
C GLY A 67 10.28 15.02 13.01
N LEU A 68 11.38 15.74 12.93
CA LEU A 68 12.27 16.02 14.03
C LEU A 68 12.61 17.51 14.02
N VAL A 69 12.57 18.11 15.19
CA VAL A 69 13.15 19.43 15.44
C VAL A 69 14.15 19.26 16.59
N THR A 70 15.40 19.65 16.36
CA THR A 70 16.46 19.57 17.35
C THR A 70 16.78 20.98 17.90
N GLY A 71 17.18 21.02 19.17
CA GLY A 71 17.69 22.24 19.81
C GLY A 71 19.21 22.27 19.87
N ASP A 72 19.73 22.92 20.90
CA ASP A 72 21.18 23.17 21.04
C ASP A 72 21.98 21.96 21.54
N THR A 73 21.33 20.93 22.06
CA THR A 73 21.96 19.71 22.62
C THR A 73 21.32 18.46 22.03
N ASP A 74 22.03 17.34 22.09
CA ASP A 74 21.54 16.02 21.60
C ASP A 74 20.29 15.52 22.33
N ASP A 75 20.04 15.99 23.54
CA ASP A 75 18.87 15.63 24.35
C ASP A 75 17.69 16.63 24.19
N ASP A 76 17.93 17.74 23.49
CA ASP A 76 16.91 18.75 23.23
C ASP A 76 16.31 18.54 21.83
N TYR A 77 15.28 17.72 21.77
CA TYR A 77 14.60 17.44 20.50
C TYR A 77 13.11 17.15 20.70
N ILE A 78 12.35 17.29 19.63
CA ILE A 78 10.93 16.94 19.57
C ILE A 78 10.69 16.11 18.31
N VAL A 79 10.10 14.94 18.49
CA VAL A 79 9.58 14.12 17.37
C VAL A 79 8.12 14.48 17.14
N LEU A 80 7.81 14.98 15.94
CA LEU A 80 6.47 15.37 15.50
C LEU A 80 5.82 14.20 14.77
N THR A 81 4.55 13.92 15.09
CA THR A 81 3.77 12.89 14.38
C THR A 81 2.90 13.57 13.32
N ASP A 82 3.01 13.09 12.07
CA ASP A 82 2.31 13.62 10.89
C ASP A 82 2.65 15.09 10.62
N ILE A 83 3.66 15.31 9.82
CA ILE A 83 4.20 16.64 9.55
C ILE A 83 3.52 17.33 8.36
N GLN A 84 3.27 18.61 8.51
CA GLN A 84 2.83 19.48 7.42
C GLN A 84 4.03 20.03 6.62
N GLY A 85 3.74 20.66 5.46
CA GLY A 85 4.77 21.10 4.54
C GLY A 85 5.84 22.05 5.14
N LEU A 86 5.47 22.93 6.08
CA LEU A 86 6.42 23.80 6.77
C LEU A 86 7.31 23.02 7.75
N GLU A 87 6.75 22.05 8.43
CA GLU A 87 7.50 21.19 9.36
C GLU A 87 8.46 20.26 8.62
N ASP A 88 8.07 19.79 7.42
CA ASP A 88 8.98 19.06 6.52
C ASP A 88 10.11 19.99 6.03
N PHE A 89 9.79 21.22 5.63
CA PHE A 89 10.78 22.14 5.06
C PHE A 89 11.81 22.61 6.09
N PHE A 90 11.38 22.98 7.29
CA PHE A 90 12.23 23.53 8.35
C PHE A 90 12.72 22.49 9.36
N GLY A 91 12.12 21.31 9.41
CA GLY A 91 12.53 20.25 10.31
C GLY A 91 13.84 19.57 9.91
N ASP A 92 14.43 18.83 10.83
CA ASP A 92 15.73 18.18 10.71
C ASP A 92 15.68 16.77 10.14
N MET A 93 14.47 16.16 10.15
CA MET A 93 14.21 14.83 9.61
C MET A 93 12.80 14.75 9.07
N ASP A 94 12.63 14.05 7.95
CA ASP A 94 11.38 13.50 7.44
C ASP A 94 11.49 11.96 7.44
N PHE A 95 10.76 11.32 8.35
CA PHE A 95 10.79 9.88 8.55
C PHE A 95 9.44 9.27 8.19
N LYS A 96 9.40 8.53 7.09
CA LYS A 96 8.18 7.96 6.51
C LYS A 96 8.14 6.45 6.73
N VAL A 97 7.02 5.96 7.25
CA VAL A 97 6.80 4.55 7.54
C VAL A 97 5.52 4.07 6.87
N GLY A 98 5.61 3.01 6.09
CA GLY A 98 4.48 2.21 5.64
C GLY A 98 4.46 0.86 6.36
N GLY A 99 3.27 0.35 6.71
CA GLY A 99 3.21 -0.95 7.37
C GLY A 99 1.80 -1.41 7.72
N THR A 100 1.75 -2.65 8.18
CA THR A 100 0.56 -3.34 8.66
C THR A 100 0.50 -3.32 10.20
N HIS A 101 -0.49 -3.98 10.79
CA HIS A 101 -0.50 -4.25 12.24
C HIS A 101 0.71 -5.06 12.71
N LYS A 102 1.19 -6.00 11.88
CA LYS A 102 2.28 -6.90 12.24
C LYS A 102 3.66 -6.27 12.17
N GLY A 103 3.84 -5.27 11.29
CA GLY A 103 5.16 -4.67 11.14
C GLY A 103 5.24 -3.68 9.99
N ILE A 104 6.44 -3.15 9.84
CA ILE A 104 6.81 -2.17 8.82
C ILE A 104 7.05 -2.88 7.50
N THR A 105 6.51 -2.35 6.41
CA THR A 105 6.74 -2.85 5.05
C THR A 105 7.69 -1.97 4.26
N SER A 106 7.78 -0.68 4.61
CA SER A 106 8.70 0.25 3.96
C SER A 106 9.03 1.43 4.86
N ILE A 107 10.28 1.88 4.79
CA ILE A 107 10.77 3.10 5.43
C ILE A 107 11.44 3.96 4.37
N GLN A 108 11.21 5.25 4.46
CA GLN A 108 12.00 6.27 3.79
C GLN A 108 12.36 7.35 4.80
N MET A 109 13.62 7.73 4.83
CA MET A 109 14.12 8.75 5.73
C MET A 109 14.95 9.75 4.95
N ASP A 110 14.69 11.03 5.20
CA ASP A 110 15.51 12.14 4.77
C ASP A 110 15.99 12.92 6.00
N ILE A 111 17.29 13.11 6.13
CA ILE A 111 17.94 13.77 7.27
C ILE A 111 18.70 14.99 6.77
N LYS A 112 18.51 16.12 7.44
CA LYS A 112 19.19 17.39 7.14
C LYS A 112 20.31 17.72 8.16
N ILE A 113 20.51 16.85 9.14
CA ILE A 113 21.55 16.92 10.18
C ILE A 113 22.54 15.78 10.05
N HIS A 114 23.66 15.83 10.80
CA HIS A 114 24.78 14.91 10.63
C HIS A 114 24.53 13.46 11.13
N GLY A 115 23.34 13.16 11.61
CA GLY A 115 22.96 11.83 12.07
C GLY A 115 21.85 11.90 13.12
N LEU A 116 21.30 10.73 13.45
CA LEU A 116 20.27 10.58 14.47
C LEU A 116 20.81 9.74 15.61
N THR A 117 20.46 10.13 16.83
CA THR A 117 20.75 9.30 17.99
C THR A 117 19.78 8.12 18.06
N ARG A 118 20.18 7.06 18.74
CA ARG A 118 19.33 5.87 18.92
C ARG A 118 17.99 6.18 19.60
N PRO A 119 17.91 7.02 20.65
CA PRO A 119 16.65 7.43 21.26
C PRO A 119 15.68 8.09 20.28
N ILE A 120 16.16 8.97 19.40
CA ILE A 120 15.34 9.63 18.37
C ILE A 120 14.71 8.59 17.43
N ILE A 121 15.50 7.62 16.96
CA ILE A 121 15.02 6.57 16.06
C ILE A 121 13.98 5.68 16.77
N GLU A 122 14.24 5.29 18.02
CA GLU A 122 13.30 4.46 18.80
C GLU A 122 11.97 5.20 19.04
N GLU A 123 12.03 6.50 19.36
CA GLU A 123 10.83 7.33 19.52
C GLU A 123 10.06 7.49 18.19
N ALA A 124 10.75 7.77 17.09
CA ALA A 124 10.15 7.89 15.76
C ALA A 124 9.42 6.60 15.34
N ILE A 125 10.05 5.44 15.58
CA ILE A 125 9.42 4.14 15.30
C ILE A 125 8.20 3.90 16.19
N ALA A 126 8.27 4.24 17.48
CA ALA A 126 7.16 4.08 18.42
C ALA A 126 5.96 4.97 18.04
N LYS A 127 6.20 6.26 17.80
CA LYS A 127 5.16 7.22 17.38
C LYS A 127 4.52 6.86 16.04
N THR A 128 5.32 6.50 15.05
CA THR A 128 4.79 6.08 13.75
C THR A 128 4.04 4.75 13.84
N ARG A 129 4.40 3.85 14.76
CA ARG A 129 3.64 2.63 15.02
C ARG A 129 2.26 2.95 15.59
N GLU A 130 2.19 3.79 16.61
CA GLU A 130 0.93 4.20 17.24
C GLU A 130 -0.01 4.85 16.23
N ALA A 131 0.47 5.86 15.49
CA ALA A 131 -0.30 6.55 14.48
C ALA A 131 -0.75 5.63 13.34
N ARG A 132 0.12 4.71 12.89
CA ARG A 132 -0.21 3.73 11.85
C ARG A 132 -1.34 2.80 12.29
N ILE A 133 -1.29 2.29 13.51
CA ILE A 133 -2.35 1.43 14.06
C ILE A 133 -3.66 2.21 14.16
N TYR A 134 -3.63 3.44 14.66
CA TYR A 134 -4.80 4.32 14.69
C TYR A 134 -5.42 4.50 13.29
N ILE A 135 -4.60 4.77 12.26
CA ILE A 135 -5.09 4.92 10.89
C ILE A 135 -5.74 3.63 10.39
N LEU A 136 -5.11 2.48 10.64
CA LEU A 136 -5.65 1.19 10.22
C LEU A 136 -7.00 0.89 10.88
N ASP A 137 -7.13 1.11 12.19
CA ASP A 137 -8.28 0.68 12.97
C ASP A 137 -9.41 1.71 12.97
N GLU A 138 -9.09 2.99 13.17
CA GLU A 138 -10.09 4.04 13.38
C GLU A 138 -10.46 4.80 12.10
N VAL A 139 -9.60 4.78 11.08
CA VAL A 139 -9.82 5.52 9.84
C VAL A 139 -10.14 4.61 8.66
N MET A 140 -9.33 3.57 8.44
CA MET A 140 -9.44 2.72 7.27
C MET A 140 -10.44 1.58 7.47
N ALA A 141 -10.39 0.85 8.58
CA ALA A 141 -11.25 -0.30 8.85
C ALA A 141 -12.74 0.04 8.84
N PRO A 142 -13.22 1.21 9.34
CA PRO A 142 -14.63 1.59 9.22
C PRO A 142 -15.10 1.78 7.78
N VAL A 143 -14.20 2.09 6.84
CA VAL A 143 -14.52 2.25 5.41
C VAL A 143 -14.58 0.88 4.72
N ILE A 144 -13.58 0.06 4.91
CA ILE A 144 -13.50 -1.30 4.41
C ILE A 144 -12.54 -2.10 5.26
N SER A 145 -13.03 -3.14 5.94
CA SER A 145 -12.23 -3.96 6.87
C SER A 145 -11.56 -5.15 6.19
N GLU A 146 -12.13 -5.64 5.09
CA GLU A 146 -11.64 -6.81 4.34
C GLU A 146 -11.75 -6.58 2.84
N PRO A 147 -10.88 -7.18 2.03
CA PRO A 147 -11.02 -7.15 0.58
C PRO A 147 -12.39 -7.71 0.14
N ARG A 148 -12.99 -7.11 -0.88
CA ARG A 148 -14.19 -7.67 -1.49
C ARG A 148 -13.91 -9.07 -2.02
N LYS A 149 -14.87 -9.97 -1.88
CA LYS A 149 -14.71 -11.39 -2.25
C LYS A 149 -14.55 -11.63 -3.75
N THR A 150 -14.99 -10.69 -4.56
CA THR A 150 -14.95 -10.80 -6.03
C THR A 150 -14.55 -9.47 -6.63
N VAL A 151 -13.91 -9.52 -7.80
CA VAL A 151 -13.70 -8.33 -8.63
C VAL A 151 -15.03 -7.75 -9.09
N SER A 152 -15.01 -6.48 -9.53
CA SER A 152 -16.19 -5.79 -10.04
C SER A 152 -16.92 -6.62 -11.11
N GLN A 153 -18.23 -6.48 -11.18
CA GLN A 153 -19.05 -7.11 -12.23
C GLN A 153 -18.63 -6.68 -13.66
N TYR A 154 -17.99 -5.53 -13.78
CA TYR A 154 -17.50 -4.98 -15.06
C TYR A 154 -16.04 -5.37 -15.34
N ALA A 155 -15.32 -5.97 -14.37
CA ALA A 155 -13.96 -6.38 -14.57
C ALA A 155 -13.91 -7.71 -15.37
N PRO A 156 -12.92 -7.90 -16.24
CA PRO A 156 -12.65 -9.20 -16.83
C PRO A 156 -12.48 -10.26 -15.73
N LYS A 157 -13.10 -11.42 -15.91
CA LYS A 157 -12.99 -12.54 -14.95
C LYS A 157 -12.11 -13.62 -15.53
N ILE A 158 -11.09 -14.01 -14.79
CA ILE A 158 -10.25 -15.16 -15.11
C ILE A 158 -10.73 -16.32 -14.26
N VAL A 159 -11.19 -17.37 -14.92
CA VAL A 159 -11.65 -18.62 -14.29
C VAL A 159 -10.71 -19.73 -14.71
N GLN A 160 -10.13 -20.40 -13.72
CA GLN A 160 -9.29 -21.56 -13.96
C GLN A 160 -10.07 -22.82 -13.60
N ILE A 161 -10.16 -23.76 -14.54
CA ILE A 161 -10.79 -25.06 -14.35
C ILE A 161 -9.79 -26.17 -14.69
N SER A 162 -9.79 -27.23 -13.89
CA SER A 162 -9.04 -28.44 -14.20
C SER A 162 -9.93 -29.41 -14.98
N ILE A 163 -9.42 -29.90 -16.10
CA ILE A 163 -10.11 -30.87 -16.95
C ILE A 163 -9.26 -32.12 -17.15
N ASP A 164 -9.91 -33.23 -17.43
CA ASP A 164 -9.24 -34.43 -17.85
C ASP A 164 -8.49 -34.18 -19.19
N PRO A 165 -7.20 -34.52 -19.28
CA PRO A 165 -6.43 -34.37 -20.53
C PRO A 165 -7.07 -34.98 -21.76
N GLN A 166 -7.83 -36.08 -21.58
CA GLN A 166 -8.55 -36.72 -22.68
C GLN A 166 -9.70 -35.87 -23.24
N LYS A 167 -10.21 -34.91 -22.46
CA LYS A 167 -11.31 -33.99 -22.84
C LYS A 167 -10.84 -32.66 -23.40
N ILE A 168 -9.53 -32.44 -23.53
CA ILE A 168 -8.98 -31.19 -24.10
C ILE A 168 -9.52 -30.96 -25.52
N GLY A 169 -9.60 -32.03 -26.33
CA GLY A 169 -10.15 -31.96 -27.69
C GLY A 169 -11.60 -31.47 -27.74
N ASP A 170 -12.43 -31.88 -26.79
CA ASP A 170 -13.83 -31.47 -26.68
C ASP A 170 -13.96 -30.00 -26.27
N VAL A 171 -13.13 -29.54 -25.32
CA VAL A 171 -13.12 -28.15 -24.86
C VAL A 171 -12.64 -27.19 -25.94
N VAL A 172 -11.58 -27.58 -26.67
CA VAL A 172 -11.04 -26.76 -27.77
C VAL A 172 -11.99 -26.83 -28.97
N GLY A 173 -12.54 -27.99 -29.24
CA GLY A 173 -13.37 -28.29 -30.41
C GLY A 173 -12.56 -28.31 -31.73
N LYS A 174 -13.19 -28.85 -32.78
CA LYS A 174 -12.57 -28.97 -34.10
C LYS A 174 -12.17 -27.57 -34.60
N GLN A 175 -10.88 -27.36 -34.85
CA GLN A 175 -10.29 -26.08 -35.27
C GLN A 175 -10.59 -24.92 -34.29
N GLY A 176 -10.71 -25.19 -33.02
CA GLY A 176 -10.96 -24.16 -32.00
C GLY A 176 -12.39 -23.63 -31.95
N LYS A 177 -13.36 -24.26 -32.62
CA LYS A 177 -14.73 -23.73 -32.69
C LYS A 177 -15.42 -23.58 -31.35
N VAL A 178 -15.18 -24.48 -30.40
CA VAL A 178 -15.84 -24.42 -29.10
C VAL A 178 -15.21 -23.34 -28.22
N ILE A 179 -13.89 -23.30 -28.15
CA ILE A 179 -13.19 -22.30 -27.32
C ILE A 179 -13.39 -20.88 -27.86
N ASN A 180 -13.46 -20.69 -29.18
CA ASN A 180 -13.72 -19.39 -29.78
C ASN A 180 -15.15 -18.90 -29.46
N LEU A 181 -16.14 -19.78 -29.34
CA LEU A 181 -17.47 -19.40 -28.88
C LEU A 181 -17.48 -18.88 -27.45
N SER A 182 -16.68 -19.46 -26.56
CA SER A 182 -16.59 -18.99 -25.17
C SER A 182 -16.00 -17.59 -25.08
N LEU A 183 -15.09 -17.20 -25.98
CA LEU A 183 -14.49 -15.87 -26.03
C LEU A 183 -15.44 -14.78 -26.58
N ILE A 184 -16.52 -15.14 -27.25
CA ILE A 184 -17.49 -14.20 -27.83
C ILE A 184 -18.61 -13.85 -26.86
N HIS A 185 -18.85 -14.69 -25.85
CA HIS A 185 -19.97 -14.56 -24.90
C HIS A 185 -19.56 -14.11 -23.50
N ILE A 186 -18.36 -13.58 -23.32
CA ILE A 186 -17.88 -13.01 -22.05
C ILE A 186 -18.11 -11.50 -22.03
#